data_dee87e7cb5695305b64b496e6bf27860
#
_entry.id   dee87e7cb5695305b64b496e6bf27860
#
_cell.length_a   1.000
_cell.length_b   1.000
_cell.length_c   1.000
_cell.angle_alpha   90.00
_cell.angle_beta   90.00
_cell.angle_gamma   90.00
#
_symmetry.space_group_name_H-M   'P 1'
#
loop_
_entity.id
_entity.type
_entity.pdbx_description
1 polymer ?
#
loop_
_entity_poly.entity_id
_entity_poly.type
_entity_poly.pdbx_seq_one_letter_code
_entity_poly.pdbx_strand_id
1 'polypeptide(L)'
;MLEVQDIFAACADAYRQTHKLSLMQHKTVNAILNCRTSSLGGHMDVCPKCGDTRISYNSCRNRHCPKCQTLAKERWIDSRKADLLNVGYFHIVFTLPQELNAVIYSNQKDMYNLMFRCVSQTIRELASDPKYLGAATGLTAVLHTWGQNLSFHPHIHCIVPAGGLNKLGKWVDSKKKFFLPVKALSRKFRGKFLALLKLQKPDTDHSLLNDCYNKEWVVYCKPPFKTAACVVEYLGRYTHRVAISNNRLLNFENGQIIFKWRDYKDSNRWKEMSISAAEFIRRFLMHVLPHGFMKIRHYGFLSSRGKQTKLSLCKKLTGASLLPKEKLTTEKLLFKILGRDPQTCRSCGYTGLLRTGLSPPAA
;
A
#
# COMPACT_ATOMS: atom_id res chain seq x y z
N MET A 1 10.76 22.01 -4.43
CA MET A 1 10.50 20.67 -5.02
C MET A 1 9.02 20.63 -5.37
N LEU A 2 8.68 20.31 -6.61
CA LEU A 2 7.31 20.23 -7.09
C LEU A 2 6.54 19.12 -6.34
N GLU A 3 5.31 19.44 -5.93
CA GLU A 3 4.44 18.52 -5.19
C GLU A 3 3.09 18.30 -5.90
N VAL A 4 2.44 17.18 -5.61
CA VAL A 4 1.06 16.95 -6.09
C VAL A 4 0.12 18.06 -5.61
N GLN A 5 0.40 18.66 -4.45
CA GLN A 5 -0.37 19.79 -3.91
C GLN A 5 -0.32 21.01 -4.82
N ASP A 6 0.84 21.34 -5.40
CA ASP A 6 1.01 22.49 -6.29
C ASP A 6 0.19 22.33 -7.57
N ILE A 7 0.19 21.12 -8.13
CA ILE A 7 -0.62 20.80 -9.30
C ILE A 7 -2.12 20.93 -8.99
N PHE A 8 -2.54 20.43 -7.82
CA PHE A 8 -3.94 20.54 -7.42
C PHE A 8 -4.34 21.98 -7.12
N ALA A 9 -3.46 22.78 -6.50
CA ALA A 9 -3.70 24.20 -6.26
C ALA A 9 -3.92 24.97 -7.55
N ALA A 10 -3.15 24.67 -8.59
CA ALA A 10 -3.26 25.34 -9.87
C ALA A 10 -4.45 24.88 -10.73
N CYS A 11 -4.85 23.60 -10.66
CA CYS A 11 -5.72 23.02 -11.68
C CYS A 11 -6.97 22.29 -11.14
N ALA A 12 -7.11 22.08 -9.82
CA ALA A 12 -8.20 21.24 -9.31
C ALA A 12 -9.58 21.89 -9.48
N ASP A 13 -9.69 23.21 -9.41
CA ASP A 13 -10.97 23.90 -9.53
C ASP A 13 -11.47 23.89 -10.98
N ALA A 14 -10.63 24.16 -11.95
CA ALA A 14 -10.96 24.00 -13.38
C ALA A 14 -11.36 22.56 -13.70
N TYR A 15 -10.66 21.57 -13.10
CA TYR A 15 -10.99 20.17 -13.27
C TYR A 15 -12.37 19.82 -12.70
N ARG A 16 -12.73 20.37 -11.53
CA ARG A 16 -14.04 20.14 -10.88
C ARG A 16 -15.20 20.71 -11.67
N GLN A 17 -15.00 21.81 -12.40
CA GLN A 17 -16.04 22.43 -13.25
C GLN A 17 -16.41 21.52 -14.42
N THR A 18 -15.46 20.74 -14.93
CA THR A 18 -15.63 19.93 -16.15
C THR A 18 -15.82 18.43 -15.87
N HIS A 19 -15.57 17.95 -14.63
CA HIS A 19 -15.61 16.53 -14.29
C HIS A 19 -16.37 16.27 -13.00
N LYS A 20 -17.29 15.33 -13.02
CA LYS A 20 -17.98 14.86 -11.80
C LYS A 20 -17.02 14.04 -10.92
N LEU A 21 -16.82 14.47 -9.70
CA LEU A 21 -16.04 13.76 -8.70
C LEU A 21 -16.94 13.06 -7.69
N SER A 22 -16.54 11.88 -7.24
CA SER A 22 -17.15 11.23 -6.09
C SER A 22 -16.82 12.01 -4.79
N LEU A 23 -17.65 11.84 -3.77
CA LEU A 23 -17.41 12.45 -2.44
C LEU A 23 -15.99 12.15 -1.90
N MET A 24 -15.49 10.93 -2.12
CA MET A 24 -14.16 10.55 -1.66
C MET A 24 -13.04 11.23 -2.44
N GLN A 25 -13.25 11.47 -3.74
CA GLN A 25 -12.31 12.24 -4.55
C GLN A 25 -12.29 13.70 -4.12
N HIS A 26 -13.44 14.33 -3.90
CA HIS A 26 -13.54 15.69 -3.34
C HIS A 26 -12.80 15.80 -1.99
N LYS A 27 -13.10 14.90 -1.04
CA LYS A 27 -12.43 14.86 0.26
C LYS A 27 -10.91 14.69 0.13
N THR A 28 -10.46 13.90 -0.85
CA THR A 28 -9.02 13.67 -1.07
C THR A 28 -8.33 14.90 -1.64
N VAL A 29 -8.93 15.57 -2.63
CA VAL A 29 -8.40 16.81 -3.20
C VAL A 29 -8.30 17.88 -2.11
N ASN A 30 -9.37 18.14 -1.36
CA ASN A 30 -9.37 19.14 -0.30
C ASN A 30 -8.35 18.81 0.81
N ALA A 31 -8.21 17.54 1.17
CA ALA A 31 -7.22 17.12 2.14
C ALA A 31 -5.78 17.35 1.66
N ILE A 32 -5.49 17.16 0.37
CA ILE A 32 -4.16 17.41 -0.21
C ILE A 32 -3.89 18.91 -0.29
N LEU A 33 -4.87 19.71 -0.75
CA LEU A 33 -4.77 21.17 -0.82
C LEU A 33 -4.45 21.81 0.53
N ASN A 34 -5.14 21.34 1.59
CA ASN A 34 -4.97 21.89 2.93
C ASN A 34 -3.80 21.25 3.72
N CYS A 35 -3.12 20.26 3.14
CA CYS A 35 -2.09 19.51 3.86
C CYS A 35 -0.87 20.35 4.19
N ARG A 36 -0.58 20.52 5.48
CA ARG A 36 0.53 21.35 5.98
C ARG A 36 0.43 22.82 5.57
N THR A 37 -0.78 23.35 5.61
CA THR A 37 -1.09 24.78 5.51
C THR A 37 -1.70 25.26 6.81
N SER A 38 -1.82 26.58 6.98
CA SER A 38 -2.48 27.21 8.11
C SER A 38 -3.92 26.76 8.28
N SER A 39 -4.63 26.38 7.21
CA SER A 39 -6.00 25.89 7.21
C SER A 39 -6.24 24.67 8.14
N LEU A 40 -5.20 23.92 8.48
CA LEU A 40 -5.30 22.79 9.43
C LEU A 40 -4.74 23.14 10.82
N GLY A 41 -4.40 24.40 11.07
CA GLY A 41 -3.69 24.80 12.27
C GLY A 41 -2.29 24.19 12.34
N GLY A 42 -1.68 24.26 13.52
CA GLY A 42 -0.31 23.77 13.66
C GLY A 42 0.23 23.98 15.07
N HIS A 43 1.54 24.18 15.13
CA HIS A 43 2.25 24.59 16.33
C HIS A 43 3.46 25.43 15.99
N MET A 44 3.81 26.30 16.91
CA MET A 44 5.05 27.09 16.90
C MET A 44 5.95 26.58 18.00
N ASP A 45 7.17 26.22 17.63
CA ASP A 45 8.23 25.86 18.55
C ASP A 45 9.15 27.06 18.71
N VAL A 46 9.43 27.49 19.95
CA VAL A 46 10.30 28.60 20.32
C VAL A 46 11.47 28.07 21.12
N CYS A 47 12.68 28.44 20.75
CA CYS A 47 13.88 28.11 21.52
C CYS A 47 14.08 29.13 22.64
N PRO A 48 14.02 28.74 23.93
CA PRO A 48 14.22 29.69 25.02
C PRO A 48 15.67 30.20 25.14
N LYS A 49 16.63 29.50 24.50
CA LYS A 49 18.05 29.88 24.55
C LYS A 49 18.46 30.92 23.50
N CYS A 50 17.99 30.79 22.26
CA CYS A 50 18.42 31.66 21.15
C CYS A 50 17.27 32.40 20.46
N GLY A 51 16.04 32.23 20.91
CA GLY A 51 14.87 32.90 20.33
C GLY A 51 14.40 32.35 18.98
N ASP A 52 15.10 31.36 18.42
CA ASP A 52 14.73 30.75 17.12
C ASP A 52 13.28 30.23 17.17
N THR A 53 12.50 30.56 16.14
CA THR A 53 11.09 30.19 16.06
C THR A 53 10.83 29.35 14.84
N ARG A 54 9.97 28.31 14.99
CA ARG A 54 9.61 27.43 13.91
C ARG A 54 8.13 27.11 13.90
N ILE A 55 7.44 27.42 12.82
CA ILE A 55 6.06 27.02 12.60
C ILE A 55 6.01 25.68 11.87
N SER A 56 5.13 24.80 12.34
CA SER A 56 4.87 23.50 11.71
C SER A 56 3.36 23.28 11.63
N TYR A 57 2.83 23.26 10.42
CA TYR A 57 1.40 23.04 10.18
C TYR A 57 1.01 21.56 10.22
N ASN A 58 -0.23 21.29 10.63
CA ASN A 58 -0.76 19.95 10.76
C ASN A 58 -0.91 19.24 9.40
N SER A 59 -0.74 17.94 9.42
CA SER A 59 -0.91 17.09 8.25
C SER A 59 -2.37 16.66 8.08
N CYS A 60 -2.84 16.50 6.83
CA CYS A 60 -4.21 16.09 6.54
C CYS A 60 -4.51 14.62 6.89
N ARG A 61 -3.51 13.79 7.17
CA ARG A 61 -3.59 12.35 7.47
C ARG A 61 -4.34 11.52 6.42
N ASN A 62 -4.63 12.09 5.25
CA ASN A 62 -5.30 11.35 4.19
C ASN A 62 -4.36 10.28 3.60
N ARG A 63 -4.90 9.06 3.41
CA ARG A 63 -4.12 7.92 2.90
C ARG A 63 -3.62 8.06 1.46
N HIS A 64 -4.16 9.01 0.70
CA HIS A 64 -3.77 9.30 -0.67
C HIS A 64 -2.79 10.48 -0.78
N CYS A 65 -2.56 11.21 0.32
CA CYS A 65 -1.64 12.35 0.33
C CYS A 65 -0.18 11.88 0.32
N PRO A 66 0.65 12.30 -0.65
CA PRO A 66 2.06 11.92 -0.73
C PRO A 66 2.90 12.33 0.48
N LYS A 67 2.53 13.44 1.15
CA LYS A 67 3.23 13.97 2.33
C LYS A 67 2.97 13.20 3.62
N CYS A 68 1.81 12.52 3.76
CA CYS A 68 1.31 12.03 5.06
C CYS A 68 1.62 10.58 5.38
N GLN A 69 2.16 9.79 4.43
CA GLN A 69 2.24 8.34 4.61
C GLN A 69 3.48 7.85 5.35
N THR A 70 4.51 8.69 5.55
CA THR A 70 5.78 8.24 6.13
C THR A 70 5.63 7.72 7.55
N LEU A 71 4.98 8.49 8.44
CA LEU A 71 4.78 8.08 9.83
C LEU A 71 3.88 6.85 9.96
N ALA A 72 2.79 6.79 9.16
CA ALA A 72 1.90 5.65 9.12
C ALA A 72 2.62 4.38 8.63
N LYS A 73 3.50 4.52 7.65
CA LYS A 73 4.35 3.46 7.14
C LYS A 73 5.30 2.92 8.22
N GLU A 74 6.02 3.79 8.93
CA GLU A 74 6.96 3.36 9.97
C GLU A 74 6.24 2.66 11.13
N ARG A 75 5.10 3.18 11.60
CA ARG A 75 4.26 2.52 12.60
C ARG A 75 3.80 1.13 12.16
N TRP A 76 3.41 1.01 10.89
CA TRP A 76 3.00 -0.27 10.34
C TRP A 76 4.17 -1.26 10.26
N ILE A 77 5.34 -0.81 9.79
CA ILE A 77 6.57 -1.60 9.74
C ILE A 77 6.91 -2.16 11.12
N ASP A 78 6.98 -1.30 12.13
CA ASP A 78 7.33 -1.74 13.50
C ASP A 78 6.29 -2.72 14.06
N SER A 79 5.01 -2.47 13.79
CA SER A 79 3.96 -3.42 14.17
C SER A 79 4.10 -4.79 13.48
N ARG A 80 4.60 -4.82 12.25
CA ARG A 80 4.77 -6.09 11.51
C ARG A 80 6.08 -6.80 11.82
N LYS A 81 7.15 -6.09 12.19
CA LYS A 81 8.38 -6.71 12.67
C LYS A 81 8.12 -7.67 13.84
N ALA A 82 7.25 -7.28 14.76
CA ALA A 82 6.85 -8.12 15.88
C ALA A 82 6.06 -9.39 15.47
N ASP A 83 5.50 -9.45 14.27
CA ASP A 83 4.74 -10.60 13.78
C ASP A 83 5.59 -11.57 12.92
N LEU A 84 6.87 -11.29 12.72
CA LEU A 84 7.73 -12.09 11.87
C LEU A 84 8.08 -13.45 12.51
N LEU A 85 8.13 -14.45 11.64
CA LEU A 85 8.67 -15.78 11.94
C LEU A 85 10.14 -15.86 11.49
N ASN A 86 10.91 -16.76 12.06
CA ASN A 86 12.29 -17.01 11.64
C ASN A 86 12.36 -17.96 10.44
N VAL A 87 11.69 -17.57 9.36
CA VAL A 87 11.63 -18.32 8.10
C VAL A 87 11.78 -17.34 6.91
N GLY A 88 12.06 -17.87 5.72
CA GLY A 88 11.98 -17.10 4.49
C GLY A 88 10.55 -16.63 4.20
N TYR A 89 10.41 -15.66 3.29
CA TYR A 89 9.10 -15.14 2.87
C TYR A 89 9.05 -14.99 1.36
N PHE A 90 8.00 -15.50 0.76
CA PHE A 90 7.72 -15.33 -0.66
C PHE A 90 6.90 -14.07 -0.91
N HIS A 91 7.22 -13.38 -1.99
CA HIS A 91 6.43 -12.29 -2.52
C HIS A 91 5.68 -12.76 -3.77
N ILE A 92 4.36 -12.79 -3.68
CA ILE A 92 3.50 -13.19 -4.79
C ILE A 92 2.66 -12.00 -5.22
N VAL A 93 2.56 -11.77 -6.51
CA VAL A 93 1.71 -10.71 -7.09
C VAL A 93 0.66 -11.35 -7.98
N PHE A 94 -0.58 -10.95 -7.79
CA PHE A 94 -1.71 -11.33 -8.63
C PHE A 94 -2.22 -10.11 -9.37
N THR A 95 -2.30 -10.18 -10.67
CA THR A 95 -2.75 -9.08 -11.54
C THR A 95 -4.00 -9.48 -12.29
N LEU A 96 -4.95 -8.55 -12.39
CA LEU A 96 -6.13 -8.71 -13.24
C LEU A 96 -5.84 -8.23 -14.66
N PRO A 97 -6.41 -8.88 -15.69
CA PRO A 97 -6.28 -8.41 -17.06
C PRO A 97 -6.94 -7.04 -17.25
N GLN A 98 -6.38 -6.23 -18.12
CA GLN A 98 -6.82 -4.85 -18.34
C GLN A 98 -8.24 -4.74 -18.91
N GLU A 99 -8.69 -5.77 -19.58
CA GLU A 99 -10.04 -5.87 -20.16
C GLU A 99 -11.11 -5.77 -19.09
N LEU A 100 -10.82 -6.21 -17.87
CA LEU A 100 -11.74 -6.08 -16.73
C LEU A 100 -11.74 -4.70 -16.08
N ASN A 101 -10.87 -3.78 -16.49
CA ASN A 101 -10.70 -2.49 -15.82
C ASN A 101 -12.00 -1.68 -15.73
N ALA A 102 -12.83 -1.66 -16.77
CA ALA A 102 -14.10 -0.94 -16.77
C ALA A 102 -15.07 -1.50 -15.71
N VAL A 103 -15.22 -2.82 -15.66
CA VAL A 103 -16.06 -3.52 -14.68
C VAL A 103 -15.56 -3.29 -13.25
N ILE A 104 -14.24 -3.33 -13.06
CA ILE A 104 -13.61 -3.13 -11.74
C ILE A 104 -13.78 -1.69 -11.29
N TYR A 105 -13.54 -0.73 -12.16
CA TYR A 105 -13.59 0.70 -11.83
C TYR A 105 -15.01 1.15 -11.46
N SER A 106 -16.01 0.71 -12.19
CA SER A 106 -17.42 1.02 -11.89
C SER A 106 -17.93 0.38 -10.59
N ASN A 107 -17.27 -0.68 -10.09
CA ASN A 107 -17.68 -1.43 -8.90
C ASN A 107 -16.50 -1.69 -7.95
N GLN A 108 -15.66 -0.68 -7.70
CA GLN A 108 -14.38 -0.81 -7.01
C GLN A 108 -14.44 -1.63 -5.71
N LYS A 109 -15.38 -1.30 -4.80
CA LYS A 109 -15.47 -1.94 -3.50
C LYS A 109 -15.69 -3.45 -3.60
N ASP A 110 -16.65 -3.85 -4.43
CA ASP A 110 -17.03 -5.27 -4.57
C ASP A 110 -15.97 -6.04 -5.34
N MET A 111 -15.44 -5.46 -6.42
CA MET A 111 -14.41 -6.10 -7.24
C MET A 111 -13.08 -6.25 -6.50
N TYR A 112 -12.70 -5.27 -5.70
CA TYR A 112 -11.51 -5.41 -4.85
C TYR A 112 -11.72 -6.44 -3.73
N ASN A 113 -12.93 -6.52 -3.14
CA ASN A 113 -13.28 -7.56 -2.18
C ASN A 113 -13.21 -8.95 -2.81
N LEU A 114 -13.78 -9.09 -4.02
CA LEU A 114 -13.73 -10.32 -4.81
C LEU A 114 -12.27 -10.73 -5.09
N MET A 115 -11.44 -9.78 -5.51
CA MET A 115 -10.03 -10.04 -5.78
C MET A 115 -9.29 -10.54 -4.53
N PHE A 116 -9.47 -9.91 -3.37
CA PHE A 116 -8.89 -10.36 -2.10
C PHE A 116 -9.36 -11.77 -1.72
N ARG A 117 -10.65 -12.06 -1.89
CA ARG A 117 -11.23 -13.39 -1.64
C ARG A 117 -10.57 -14.44 -2.52
N CYS A 118 -10.53 -14.21 -3.83
CA CYS A 118 -9.95 -15.15 -4.79
C CYS A 118 -8.46 -15.41 -4.53
N VAL A 119 -7.68 -14.35 -4.31
CA VAL A 119 -6.24 -14.44 -4.01
C VAL A 119 -5.99 -15.25 -2.73
N SER A 120 -6.69 -14.92 -1.64
CA SER A 120 -6.47 -15.60 -0.37
C SER A 120 -6.90 -17.08 -0.42
N GLN A 121 -8.00 -17.39 -1.08
CA GLN A 121 -8.45 -18.77 -1.29
C GLN A 121 -7.46 -19.56 -2.16
N THR A 122 -7.01 -18.97 -3.27
CA THR A 122 -6.06 -19.60 -4.19
C THR A 122 -4.79 -20.03 -3.48
N ILE A 123 -4.16 -19.11 -2.73
CA ILE A 123 -2.93 -19.43 -1.98
C ILE A 123 -3.19 -20.49 -0.93
N ARG A 124 -4.23 -20.35 -0.12
CA ARG A 124 -4.50 -21.23 1.01
C ARG A 124 -4.88 -22.64 0.58
N GLU A 125 -5.70 -22.78 -0.47
CA GLU A 125 -6.10 -24.09 -0.98
C GLU A 125 -4.92 -24.83 -1.61
N LEU A 126 -4.10 -24.15 -2.42
CA LEU A 126 -2.91 -24.79 -2.99
C LEU A 126 -1.86 -25.11 -1.92
N ALA A 127 -1.68 -24.25 -0.92
CA ALA A 127 -0.76 -24.52 0.18
C ALA A 127 -1.22 -25.72 1.04
N SER A 128 -2.53 -25.89 1.24
CA SER A 128 -3.08 -27.01 2.01
C SER A 128 -3.04 -28.35 1.27
N ASP A 129 -2.84 -28.33 -0.06
CA ASP A 129 -2.74 -29.53 -0.87
C ASP A 129 -1.42 -30.29 -0.56
N PRO A 130 -1.46 -31.59 -0.18
CA PRO A 130 -0.28 -32.40 0.11
C PRO A 130 0.71 -32.49 -1.06
N LYS A 131 0.24 -32.33 -2.29
CA LYS A 131 1.09 -32.27 -3.48
C LYS A 131 2.09 -31.12 -3.44
N TYR A 132 1.79 -30.04 -2.71
CA TYR A 132 2.62 -28.83 -2.63
C TYR A 132 3.23 -28.68 -1.24
N LEU A 133 2.57 -27.91 -0.34
CA LEU A 133 3.06 -27.70 1.01
C LEU A 133 2.42 -28.64 2.04
N GLY A 134 1.16 -29.04 1.85
CA GLY A 134 0.41 -29.88 2.79
C GLY A 134 0.10 -29.21 4.13
N ALA A 135 0.12 -27.87 4.17
CA ALA A 135 -0.02 -27.12 5.43
C ALA A 135 -0.81 -25.80 5.22
N ALA A 136 -1.48 -25.37 6.30
CA ALA A 136 -2.19 -24.10 6.33
C ALA A 136 -1.21 -22.95 6.54
N THR A 137 -1.10 -22.06 5.56
CA THR A 137 -0.23 -20.88 5.62
C THR A 137 -0.97 -19.62 6.05
N GLY A 138 -0.21 -18.61 6.49
CA GLY A 138 -0.69 -17.24 6.66
C GLY A 138 -0.23 -16.33 5.52
N LEU A 139 -0.95 -15.25 5.27
CA LEU A 139 -0.48 -14.24 4.31
C LEU A 139 -0.95 -12.84 4.69
N THR A 140 -0.14 -11.86 4.31
CA THR A 140 -0.51 -10.43 4.27
C THR A 140 -0.68 -10.02 2.83
N ALA A 141 -1.85 -9.51 2.48
CA ALA A 141 -2.22 -9.07 1.13
C ALA A 141 -2.42 -7.56 1.10
N VAL A 142 -1.88 -6.87 0.08
CA VAL A 142 -1.93 -5.42 -0.09
C VAL A 142 -2.40 -5.10 -1.50
N LEU A 143 -3.51 -4.35 -1.61
CA LEU A 143 -4.04 -3.88 -2.88
C LEU A 143 -3.28 -2.66 -3.37
N HIS A 144 -2.86 -2.69 -4.62
CA HIS A 144 -2.49 -1.54 -5.44
C HIS A 144 -3.39 -1.44 -6.66
N THR A 145 -3.66 -0.22 -7.09
CA THR A 145 -4.55 0.04 -8.23
C THR A 145 -3.85 0.73 -9.39
N TRP A 146 -2.54 1.02 -9.26
CA TRP A 146 -1.77 1.82 -10.23
C TRP A 146 -0.57 1.10 -10.82
N GLY A 147 -0.34 1.35 -12.10
CA GLY A 147 0.94 1.10 -12.76
C GLY A 147 1.97 2.21 -12.49
N GLN A 148 3.19 2.05 -12.98
CA GLN A 148 4.25 3.06 -12.82
C GLN A 148 3.94 4.38 -13.53
N ASN A 149 3.18 4.34 -14.61
CA ASN A 149 2.70 5.47 -15.40
C ASN A 149 1.35 6.02 -14.95
N LEU A 150 0.89 5.69 -13.74
CA LEU A 150 -0.41 6.05 -13.18
C LEU A 150 -1.62 5.45 -13.93
N SER A 151 -1.44 4.45 -14.79
CA SER A 151 -2.56 3.72 -15.37
C SER A 151 -3.31 2.92 -14.31
N PHE A 152 -4.60 2.70 -14.51
CA PHE A 152 -5.39 1.84 -13.65
C PHE A 152 -5.00 0.38 -13.87
N HIS A 153 -4.43 -0.23 -12.83
CA HIS A 153 -3.84 -1.56 -12.89
C HIS A 153 -3.98 -2.29 -11.53
N PRO A 154 -5.18 -2.80 -11.22
CA PRO A 154 -5.42 -3.47 -9.95
C PRO A 154 -4.59 -4.74 -9.82
N HIS A 155 -3.83 -4.83 -8.73
CA HIS A 155 -3.02 -6.00 -8.39
C HIS A 155 -2.84 -6.13 -6.88
N ILE A 156 -2.68 -7.36 -6.40
CA ILE A 156 -2.46 -7.64 -4.98
C ILE A 156 -1.07 -8.21 -4.78
N HIS A 157 -0.31 -7.53 -3.92
CA HIS A 157 0.93 -8.05 -3.38
C HIS A 157 0.66 -8.91 -2.16
N CYS A 158 1.13 -10.14 -2.16
CA CYS A 158 1.04 -11.05 -1.03
C CYS A 158 2.43 -11.35 -0.48
N ILE A 159 2.56 -11.32 0.84
CA ILE A 159 3.72 -11.85 1.54
C ILE A 159 3.28 -13.09 2.31
N VAL A 160 3.96 -14.18 2.05
CA VAL A 160 3.63 -15.49 2.55
C VAL A 160 4.86 -16.10 3.21
N PRO A 161 4.80 -16.52 4.49
CA PRO A 161 5.90 -17.25 5.12
C PRO A 161 6.22 -18.53 4.36
N ALA A 162 7.49 -18.92 4.35
CA ALA A 162 7.97 -20.12 3.67
C ALA A 162 7.63 -21.40 4.45
N GLY A 163 6.36 -21.60 4.73
CA GLY A 163 5.84 -22.75 5.45
C GLY A 163 4.42 -22.54 5.98
N GLY A 164 3.98 -23.49 6.80
CA GLY A 164 2.66 -23.48 7.40
C GLY A 164 2.48 -24.53 8.51
N LEU A 165 1.31 -24.52 9.15
CA LEU A 165 0.92 -25.50 10.15
C LEU A 165 0.15 -26.64 9.49
N ASN A 166 0.59 -27.89 9.68
CA ASN A 166 -0.17 -29.06 9.26
C ASN A 166 -1.36 -29.30 10.20
N LYS A 167 -2.16 -30.35 9.92
CA LYS A 167 -3.33 -30.73 10.73
C LYS A 167 -2.96 -31.14 12.15
N LEU A 168 -1.73 -31.57 12.39
CA LEU A 168 -1.21 -31.96 13.71
C LEU A 168 -0.59 -30.80 14.48
N GLY A 169 -0.69 -29.56 13.98
CA GLY A 169 -0.11 -28.39 14.61
C GLY A 169 1.42 -28.28 14.50
N LYS A 170 2.07 -29.09 13.67
CA LYS A 170 3.51 -29.04 13.43
C LYS A 170 3.81 -28.07 12.28
N TRP A 171 4.95 -27.39 12.34
CA TRP A 171 5.43 -26.54 11.26
C TRP A 171 5.98 -27.40 10.11
N VAL A 172 5.60 -27.05 8.89
CA VAL A 172 6.10 -27.65 7.64
C VAL A 172 6.75 -26.55 6.84
N ASP A 173 8.04 -26.71 6.52
CA ASP A 173 8.79 -25.78 5.68
C ASP A 173 8.48 -25.99 4.21
N SER A 174 8.46 -24.88 3.45
CA SER A 174 8.44 -24.96 1.99
C SER A 174 9.79 -25.43 1.45
N LYS A 175 9.81 -26.00 0.24
CA LYS A 175 11.06 -26.32 -0.45
C LYS A 175 11.88 -25.04 -0.68
N LYS A 176 13.21 -25.13 -0.54
CA LYS A 176 14.12 -23.99 -0.80
C LYS A 176 13.83 -23.38 -2.18
N LYS A 177 13.67 -22.06 -2.24
CA LYS A 177 13.39 -21.27 -3.45
C LYS A 177 12.07 -21.56 -4.16
N PHE A 178 11.23 -22.47 -3.68
CA PHE A 178 9.95 -22.83 -4.29
C PHE A 178 8.84 -22.87 -3.25
N PHE A 179 7.72 -22.19 -3.55
CA PHE A 179 6.53 -22.22 -2.70
C PHE A 179 5.37 -22.95 -3.40
N LEU A 180 4.84 -22.37 -4.45
CA LEU A 180 3.72 -22.92 -5.23
C LEU A 180 3.98 -22.67 -6.74
N PRO A 181 3.52 -23.59 -7.62
CA PRO A 181 3.67 -23.39 -9.07
C PRO A 181 2.90 -22.17 -9.55
N VAL A 182 3.60 -21.24 -10.21
CA VAL A 182 3.00 -20.00 -10.74
C VAL A 182 1.83 -20.29 -11.69
N LYS A 183 1.96 -21.29 -12.57
CA LYS A 183 0.87 -21.71 -13.47
C LYS A 183 -0.37 -22.21 -12.72
N ALA A 184 -0.19 -22.95 -11.62
CA ALA A 184 -1.32 -23.40 -10.78
C ALA A 184 -1.99 -22.22 -10.07
N LEU A 185 -1.20 -21.28 -9.53
CA LEU A 185 -1.71 -20.04 -8.92
C LEU A 185 -2.52 -19.23 -9.94
N SER A 186 -1.99 -19.03 -11.15
CA SER A 186 -2.65 -18.25 -12.22
C SER A 186 -3.98 -18.89 -12.64
N ARG A 187 -3.98 -20.16 -13.00
CA ARG A 187 -5.17 -20.88 -13.47
C ARG A 187 -6.27 -20.91 -12.40
N LYS A 188 -5.90 -21.24 -11.15
CA LYS A 188 -6.86 -21.31 -10.04
C LYS A 188 -7.43 -19.93 -9.70
N PHE A 189 -6.60 -18.89 -9.69
CA PHE A 189 -7.04 -17.51 -9.46
C PHE A 189 -8.00 -17.05 -10.56
N ARG A 190 -7.65 -17.24 -11.84
CA ARG A 190 -8.48 -16.93 -12.99
C ARG A 190 -9.86 -17.60 -12.89
N GLY A 191 -9.89 -18.92 -12.73
CA GLY A 191 -11.14 -19.67 -12.66
C GLY A 191 -12.03 -19.20 -11.51
N LYS A 192 -11.46 -19.00 -10.30
CA LYS A 192 -12.22 -18.49 -9.15
C LYS A 192 -12.76 -17.08 -9.38
N PHE A 193 -11.92 -16.19 -9.91
CA PHE A 193 -12.33 -14.80 -10.11
C PHE A 193 -13.48 -14.71 -11.13
N LEU A 194 -13.33 -15.35 -12.29
CA LEU A 194 -14.35 -15.30 -13.34
C LEU A 194 -15.67 -15.99 -12.91
N ALA A 195 -15.59 -17.16 -12.25
CA ALA A 195 -16.78 -17.83 -11.73
C ALA A 195 -17.54 -16.96 -10.72
N LEU A 196 -16.84 -16.34 -9.77
CA LEU A 196 -17.48 -15.48 -8.78
C LEU A 196 -17.89 -14.11 -9.36
N LEU A 197 -17.19 -13.59 -10.35
CA LEU A 197 -17.59 -12.39 -11.09
C LEU A 197 -18.92 -12.61 -11.79
N LYS A 198 -19.07 -13.73 -12.52
CA LYS A 198 -20.33 -14.10 -13.18
C LYS A 198 -21.51 -14.18 -12.21
N LEU A 199 -21.28 -14.71 -11.00
CA LEU A 199 -22.32 -14.78 -9.95
C LEU A 199 -22.67 -13.40 -9.37
N GLN A 200 -21.69 -12.51 -9.19
CA GLN A 200 -21.92 -11.18 -8.61
C GLN A 200 -22.41 -10.15 -9.62
N LYS A 201 -22.10 -10.34 -10.90
CA LYS A 201 -22.41 -9.46 -12.02
C LYS A 201 -22.86 -10.32 -13.20
N PRO A 202 -24.08 -10.89 -13.15
CA PRO A 202 -24.59 -11.77 -14.20
C PRO A 202 -24.67 -11.07 -15.56
N ASP A 203 -24.86 -9.74 -15.57
CA ASP A 203 -24.93 -8.92 -16.77
C ASP A 203 -23.54 -8.61 -17.40
N THR A 204 -22.46 -9.19 -16.86
CA THR A 204 -21.14 -9.02 -17.48
C THR A 204 -21.11 -9.74 -18.83
N ASP A 205 -20.67 -9.03 -19.86
CA ASP A 205 -20.57 -9.57 -21.22
C ASP A 205 -19.86 -10.93 -21.27
N HIS A 206 -20.53 -11.91 -21.85
CA HIS A 206 -20.01 -13.27 -22.01
C HIS A 206 -18.76 -13.33 -22.88
N SER A 207 -18.66 -12.49 -23.92
CA SER A 207 -17.47 -12.39 -24.79
C SER A 207 -16.27 -11.94 -23.96
N LEU A 208 -16.42 -10.88 -23.15
CA LEU A 208 -15.38 -10.41 -22.24
C LEU A 208 -14.91 -11.49 -21.26
N LEU A 209 -15.85 -12.26 -20.69
CA LEU A 209 -15.51 -13.36 -19.77
C LEU A 209 -14.73 -14.46 -20.48
N ASN A 210 -15.12 -14.84 -21.69
CA ASN A 210 -14.43 -15.84 -22.49
C ASN A 210 -13.02 -15.38 -22.90
N ASP A 211 -12.86 -14.14 -23.34
CA ASP A 211 -11.58 -13.54 -23.67
C ASP A 211 -10.63 -13.56 -22.47
N CYS A 212 -11.15 -13.18 -21.30
CA CYS A 212 -10.39 -13.23 -20.05
C CYS A 212 -10.06 -14.67 -19.62
N TYR A 213 -10.93 -15.64 -19.90
CA TYR A 213 -10.70 -17.05 -19.58
C TYR A 213 -9.62 -17.65 -20.46
N ASN A 214 -9.56 -17.29 -21.73
CA ASN A 214 -8.60 -17.83 -22.70
C ASN A 214 -7.18 -17.23 -22.55
N LYS A 215 -7.05 -16.11 -21.83
CA LYS A 215 -5.76 -15.48 -21.56
C LYS A 215 -5.05 -16.08 -20.34
N GLU A 216 -3.74 -16.12 -20.35
CA GLU A 216 -2.97 -16.38 -19.15
C GLU A 216 -2.91 -15.14 -18.26
N TRP A 217 -3.30 -15.29 -17.00
CA TRP A 217 -3.25 -14.18 -16.04
C TRP A 217 -1.89 -14.08 -15.40
N VAL A 218 -1.40 -12.87 -15.27
CA VAL A 218 -0.07 -12.62 -14.71
C VAL A 218 -0.08 -12.84 -13.21
N VAL A 219 0.59 -13.90 -12.80
CA VAL A 219 0.95 -14.15 -11.41
C VAL A 219 2.46 -14.25 -11.34
N TYR A 220 3.04 -13.62 -10.35
CA TYR A 220 4.48 -13.59 -10.16
C TYR A 220 4.83 -14.04 -8.74
N CYS A 221 5.78 -14.94 -8.61
CA CYS A 221 6.29 -15.41 -7.31
C CYS A 221 7.80 -15.27 -7.28
N LYS A 222 8.31 -14.37 -6.46
CA LYS A 222 9.75 -14.20 -6.24
C LYS A 222 10.27 -15.25 -5.27
N PRO A 223 11.54 -15.68 -5.47
CA PRO A 223 12.27 -16.44 -4.47
C PRO A 223 12.23 -15.72 -3.11
N PRO A 224 12.39 -16.47 -2.00
CA PRO A 224 12.27 -15.90 -0.67
C PRO A 224 13.34 -14.84 -0.42
N PHE A 225 12.95 -13.81 0.31
CA PHE A 225 13.89 -12.80 0.81
C PHE A 225 14.91 -13.45 1.74
N LYS A 226 16.15 -12.94 1.73
CA LYS A 226 17.24 -13.47 2.55
C LYS A 226 16.96 -13.40 4.05
N THR A 227 16.27 -12.35 4.51
CA THR A 227 15.90 -12.17 5.93
C THR A 227 14.47 -11.72 6.08
N ALA A 228 13.85 -12.06 7.22
CA ALA A 228 12.51 -11.62 7.57
C ALA A 228 12.43 -10.07 7.66
N ALA A 229 13.48 -9.40 8.11
CA ALA A 229 13.55 -7.94 8.19
C ALA A 229 13.44 -7.27 6.80
N CYS A 230 14.15 -7.79 5.79
CA CYS A 230 14.07 -7.29 4.41
C CYS A 230 12.65 -7.33 3.84
N VAL A 231 11.85 -8.31 4.28
CA VAL A 231 10.45 -8.46 3.86
C VAL A 231 9.60 -7.28 4.33
N VAL A 232 9.74 -6.91 5.59
CA VAL A 232 8.91 -5.86 6.20
C VAL A 232 9.29 -4.49 5.64
N GLU A 233 10.58 -4.24 5.43
CA GLU A 233 11.04 -3.02 4.77
C GLU A 233 10.54 -2.94 3.33
N TYR A 234 10.62 -4.04 2.61
CA TYR A 234 10.08 -4.16 1.27
C TYR A 234 8.57 -3.90 1.25
N LEU A 235 7.81 -4.53 2.15
CA LEU A 235 6.37 -4.31 2.29
C LEU A 235 6.04 -2.87 2.68
N GLY A 236 6.81 -2.26 3.57
CA GLY A 236 6.64 -0.86 3.96
C GLY A 236 6.66 0.08 2.76
N ARG A 237 7.43 -0.26 1.72
CA ARG A 237 7.46 0.50 0.47
C ARG A 237 6.14 0.41 -0.31
N TYR A 238 5.35 -0.65 -0.13
CA TYR A 238 4.12 -0.89 -0.87
C TYR A 238 2.85 -0.60 -0.07
N THR A 239 2.84 -0.85 1.24
CA THR A 239 1.63 -0.75 2.07
C THR A 239 1.08 0.66 2.21
N HIS A 240 1.97 1.65 2.31
CA HIS A 240 1.61 3.05 2.47
C HIS A 240 1.98 3.89 1.24
N ARG A 241 2.28 3.22 0.12
CA ARG A 241 2.54 3.91 -1.13
C ARG A 241 1.25 4.52 -1.67
N VAL A 242 1.37 5.75 -2.16
CA VAL A 242 0.39 6.46 -2.96
C VAL A 242 0.66 6.24 -4.45
N ALA A 243 -0.24 6.62 -5.32
CA ALA A 243 -0.11 6.40 -6.76
C ALA A 243 1.19 7.00 -7.32
N ILE A 244 1.57 8.19 -6.86
CA ILE A 244 2.84 8.85 -7.17
C ILE A 244 3.40 9.54 -5.93
N SER A 245 4.72 9.57 -5.79
CA SER A 245 5.44 10.36 -4.78
C SER A 245 5.97 11.66 -5.40
N ASN A 246 6.05 12.74 -4.62
CA ASN A 246 6.47 14.05 -5.10
C ASN A 246 7.85 14.02 -5.78
N ASN A 247 8.80 13.21 -5.31
CA ASN A 247 10.14 13.09 -5.90
C ASN A 247 10.16 12.48 -7.32
N ARG A 248 9.02 12.05 -7.84
CA ARG A 248 8.89 11.62 -9.23
C ARG A 248 8.42 12.72 -10.16
N LEU A 249 7.90 13.82 -9.61
CA LEU A 249 7.50 15.00 -10.35
C LEU A 249 8.76 15.81 -10.71
N LEU A 250 8.92 16.14 -11.98
CA LEU A 250 10.08 16.88 -12.50
C LEU A 250 9.74 18.33 -12.78
N ASN A 251 8.68 18.55 -13.55
CA ASN A 251 8.29 19.88 -14.00
C ASN A 251 6.77 20.00 -14.13
N PHE A 252 6.27 21.24 -13.98
CA PHE A 252 4.90 21.64 -14.22
C PHE A 252 4.90 23.03 -14.85
N GLU A 253 4.72 23.09 -16.15
CA GLU A 253 4.71 24.34 -16.94
C GLU A 253 3.67 24.25 -18.06
N ASN A 254 3.03 25.37 -18.38
CA ASN A 254 2.06 25.49 -19.47
C ASN A 254 0.95 24.42 -19.42
N GLY A 255 0.52 24.03 -18.19
CA GLY A 255 -0.50 22.99 -18.00
C GLY A 255 -0.01 21.57 -18.29
N GLN A 256 1.28 21.36 -18.55
CA GLN A 256 1.90 20.05 -18.74
C GLN A 256 2.71 19.64 -17.52
N ILE A 257 2.60 18.36 -17.15
CA ILE A 257 3.32 17.77 -16.03
C ILE A 257 4.26 16.71 -16.56
N ILE A 258 5.54 16.85 -16.22
CA ILE A 258 6.58 15.87 -16.54
C ILE A 258 6.91 15.10 -15.27
N PHE A 259 6.86 13.76 -15.34
CA PHE A 259 7.22 12.90 -14.21
C PHE A 259 7.97 11.64 -14.65
N LYS A 260 8.80 11.13 -13.75
CA LYS A 260 9.56 9.88 -13.95
C LYS A 260 8.70 8.66 -13.70
N TRP A 261 8.81 7.67 -14.59
CA TRP A 261 8.22 6.37 -14.40
C TRP A 261 9.19 5.25 -14.80
N ARG A 262 9.00 4.06 -14.25
CA ARG A 262 9.86 2.92 -14.52
C ARG A 262 9.18 1.98 -15.50
N ASP A 263 9.79 1.76 -16.65
CA ASP A 263 9.28 0.83 -17.65
C ASP A 263 9.83 -0.58 -17.40
N TYR A 264 8.99 -1.45 -16.85
CA TYR A 264 9.38 -2.84 -16.56
C TYR A 264 9.50 -3.70 -17.81
N LYS A 265 8.90 -3.29 -18.93
CA LYS A 265 9.01 -3.98 -20.21
C LYS A 265 10.34 -3.66 -20.91
N ASP A 266 10.86 -2.46 -20.69
CA ASP A 266 12.16 -2.02 -21.21
C ASP A 266 13.23 -2.10 -20.12
N SER A 267 13.61 -3.31 -19.73
CA SER A 267 14.71 -3.61 -18.81
C SER A 267 14.72 -2.76 -17.53
N ASN A 268 13.56 -2.38 -17.02
CA ASN A 268 13.40 -1.52 -15.84
C ASN A 268 14.01 -0.11 -16.00
N ARG A 269 14.10 0.45 -17.17
CA ARG A 269 14.63 1.80 -17.39
C ARG A 269 13.71 2.88 -16.83
N TRP A 270 14.31 3.93 -16.35
CA TRP A 270 13.60 5.14 -16.01
C TRP A 270 13.31 5.94 -17.28
N LYS A 271 12.05 6.32 -17.48
CA LYS A 271 11.56 7.15 -18.57
C LYS A 271 10.81 8.35 -18.01
N GLU A 272 10.70 9.37 -18.81
CA GLU A 272 9.89 10.54 -18.52
C GLU A 272 8.56 10.45 -19.29
N MET A 273 7.53 11.00 -18.71
CA MET A 273 6.20 11.10 -19.32
C MET A 273 5.68 12.52 -19.12
N SER A 274 5.25 13.13 -20.22
CA SER A 274 4.55 14.40 -20.22
C SER A 274 3.07 14.16 -20.45
N ILE A 275 2.22 14.72 -19.60
CA ILE A 275 0.76 14.67 -19.71
C ILE A 275 0.14 16.00 -19.26
N SER A 276 -1.07 16.31 -19.74
CA SER A 276 -1.79 17.48 -19.26
C SER A 276 -2.14 17.38 -17.77
N ALA A 277 -2.28 18.51 -17.09
CA ALA A 277 -2.68 18.56 -15.69
C ALA A 277 -4.04 17.89 -15.45
N ALA A 278 -5.00 18.03 -16.37
CA ALA A 278 -6.29 17.37 -16.28
C ALA A 278 -6.15 15.84 -16.32
N GLU A 279 -5.32 15.32 -17.23
CA GLU A 279 -5.06 13.86 -17.32
C GLU A 279 -4.29 13.34 -16.11
N PHE A 280 -3.35 14.13 -15.56
CA PHE A 280 -2.67 13.78 -14.31
C PHE A 280 -3.65 13.67 -13.15
N ILE A 281 -4.51 14.68 -12.97
CA ILE A 281 -5.55 14.70 -11.91
C ILE A 281 -6.49 13.51 -12.10
N ARG A 282 -6.96 13.26 -13.33
CA ARG A 282 -7.81 12.11 -13.65
C ARG A 282 -7.15 10.79 -13.23
N ARG A 283 -5.90 10.56 -13.65
CA ARG A 283 -5.14 9.35 -13.29
C ARG A 283 -4.96 9.24 -11.79
N PHE A 284 -4.59 10.32 -11.13
CA PHE A 284 -4.41 10.31 -9.66
C PHE A 284 -5.72 9.93 -8.94
N LEU A 285 -6.83 10.53 -9.34
CA LEU A 285 -8.15 10.34 -8.71
C LEU A 285 -8.75 8.96 -8.96
N MET A 286 -8.37 8.26 -10.04
CA MET A 286 -8.77 6.87 -10.27
C MET A 286 -8.31 5.93 -9.14
N HIS A 287 -7.26 6.29 -8.41
CA HIS A 287 -6.68 5.48 -7.34
C HIS A 287 -7.23 5.81 -5.96
N VAL A 288 -8.17 6.76 -5.87
CA VAL A 288 -8.87 7.06 -4.63
C VAL A 288 -9.81 5.91 -4.30
N LEU A 289 -9.54 5.26 -3.16
CA LEU A 289 -10.27 4.07 -2.73
C LEU A 289 -11.62 4.44 -2.11
N PRO A 290 -12.62 3.56 -2.18
CA PRO A 290 -13.91 3.74 -1.53
C PRO A 290 -13.76 4.00 -0.01
N HIS A 291 -14.77 4.66 0.56
CA HIS A 291 -14.82 4.95 2.00
C HIS A 291 -14.68 3.67 2.83
N GLY A 292 -13.84 3.74 3.87
CA GLY A 292 -13.64 2.61 4.79
C GLY A 292 -12.96 1.39 4.18
N PHE A 293 -12.54 1.42 2.90
CA PHE A 293 -11.95 0.25 2.26
C PHE A 293 -10.58 -0.11 2.85
N MET A 294 -10.45 -1.33 3.33
CA MET A 294 -9.20 -1.87 3.89
C MET A 294 -8.33 -2.46 2.77
N LYS A 295 -7.25 -1.73 2.40
CA LYS A 295 -6.32 -2.15 1.35
C LYS A 295 -5.25 -3.14 1.80
N ILE A 296 -5.12 -3.38 3.11
CA ILE A 296 -4.20 -4.36 3.71
C ILE A 296 -5.03 -5.36 4.48
N ARG A 297 -4.86 -6.65 4.17
CA ARG A 297 -5.61 -7.73 4.83
C ARG A 297 -4.69 -8.88 5.21
N HIS A 298 -5.04 -9.55 6.29
CA HIS A 298 -4.29 -10.68 6.83
C HIS A 298 -5.17 -11.93 6.83
N TYR A 299 -4.60 -13.08 6.42
CA TYR A 299 -5.33 -14.32 6.30
C TYR A 299 -4.56 -15.50 6.93
N GLY A 300 -5.23 -16.64 7.11
CA GLY A 300 -4.67 -17.82 7.74
C GLY A 300 -4.31 -17.56 9.20
N PHE A 301 -3.16 -18.02 9.65
CA PHE A 301 -2.71 -17.80 11.04
C PHE A 301 -2.30 -16.34 11.34
N LEU A 302 -2.24 -15.45 10.31
CA LEU A 302 -2.03 -14.01 10.46
C LEU A 302 -3.34 -13.22 10.56
N SER A 303 -4.52 -13.85 10.38
CA SER A 303 -5.80 -13.18 10.52
C SER A 303 -6.05 -12.75 11.97
N SER A 304 -6.80 -11.66 12.18
CA SER A 304 -7.09 -11.12 13.53
C SER A 304 -7.72 -12.19 14.45
N ARG A 305 -8.57 -13.05 13.89
CA ARG A 305 -9.23 -14.13 14.64
C ARG A 305 -8.23 -15.23 15.02
N GLY A 306 -7.94 -15.34 16.31
CA GLY A 306 -7.01 -16.33 16.86
C GLY A 306 -5.53 -16.08 16.48
N LYS A 307 -5.18 -14.88 16.05
CA LYS A 307 -3.81 -14.53 15.66
C LYS A 307 -2.82 -14.80 16.78
N GLN A 308 -3.15 -14.36 17.99
CA GLN A 308 -2.24 -14.40 19.12
C GLN A 308 -1.79 -15.83 19.44
N THR A 309 -2.74 -16.76 19.53
CA THR A 309 -2.47 -18.18 19.79
C THR A 309 -1.70 -18.84 18.65
N LYS A 310 -2.20 -18.70 17.41
CA LYS A 310 -1.61 -19.36 16.24
C LYS A 310 -0.22 -18.80 15.89
N LEU A 311 -0.05 -17.48 15.98
CA LEU A 311 1.23 -16.84 15.71
C LEU A 311 2.28 -17.18 16.78
N SER A 312 1.89 -17.24 18.06
CA SER A 312 2.78 -17.68 19.15
C SER A 312 3.24 -19.11 18.95
N LEU A 313 2.34 -20.01 18.55
CA LEU A 313 2.70 -21.38 18.18
C LEU A 313 3.69 -21.41 17.01
N CYS A 314 3.40 -20.69 15.92
CA CYS A 314 4.30 -20.61 14.78
C CYS A 314 5.68 -20.06 15.17
N LYS A 315 5.73 -19.02 16.01
CA LYS A 315 6.98 -18.46 16.52
C LYS A 315 7.79 -19.49 17.32
N LYS A 316 7.14 -20.19 18.24
CA LYS A 316 7.78 -21.25 19.04
C LYS A 316 8.36 -22.34 18.13
N LEU A 317 7.60 -22.79 17.12
CA LEU A 317 8.03 -23.86 16.21
C LEU A 317 9.13 -23.44 15.24
N THR A 318 9.24 -22.15 14.92
CA THR A 318 10.26 -21.60 13.99
C THR A 318 11.44 -20.97 14.73
N GLY A 319 11.50 -21.03 16.05
CA GLY A 319 12.56 -20.38 16.84
C GLY A 319 12.58 -18.85 16.73
N ALA A 320 11.43 -18.24 16.42
CA ALA A 320 11.33 -16.79 16.36
C ALA A 320 11.15 -16.18 17.74
N SER A 321 11.76 -15.00 17.96
CA SER A 321 11.64 -14.29 19.23
C SER A 321 10.19 -13.97 19.58
N LEU A 322 9.83 -14.19 20.83
CA LEU A 322 8.55 -13.83 21.43
C LEU A 322 8.53 -12.39 21.98
N LEU A 323 9.46 -11.52 21.55
CA LEU A 323 9.57 -10.16 22.05
C LEU A 323 8.21 -9.45 22.04
N PRO A 324 7.86 -8.76 23.15
CA PRO A 324 6.66 -7.99 23.23
C PRO A 324 6.66 -6.88 22.18
N LYS A 325 5.48 -6.47 21.74
CA LYS A 325 5.31 -5.32 20.86
C LYS A 325 5.69 -4.05 21.63
N GLU A 326 6.87 -3.52 21.41
CA GLU A 326 7.18 -2.17 21.83
C GLU A 326 6.41 -1.19 20.93
N LYS A 327 5.46 -0.47 21.49
CA LYS A 327 4.81 0.66 20.80
C LYS A 327 5.77 1.84 20.87
N LEU A 328 6.47 2.09 19.78
CA LEU A 328 7.28 3.30 19.69
C LEU A 328 6.41 4.54 19.81
N THR A 329 6.79 5.47 20.69
CA THR A 329 6.13 6.79 20.78
C THR A 329 6.30 7.55 19.47
N THR A 330 5.48 8.56 19.25
CA THR A 330 5.60 9.42 18.05
C THR A 330 6.97 10.09 17.99
N GLU A 331 7.53 10.47 19.11
CA GLU A 331 8.85 11.10 19.24
C GLU A 331 9.98 10.15 18.83
N LYS A 332 9.99 8.91 19.34
CA LYS A 332 10.95 7.87 18.92
C LYS A 332 10.87 7.58 17.41
N LEU A 333 9.64 7.56 16.86
CA LEU A 333 9.44 7.38 15.41
C LEU A 333 9.92 8.58 14.60
N LEU A 334 9.68 9.81 15.09
CA LEU A 334 10.18 11.02 14.45
C LEU A 334 11.70 11.07 14.50
N PHE A 335 12.30 10.74 15.65
CA PHE A 335 13.76 10.61 15.76
C PHE A 335 14.33 9.64 14.72
N LYS A 336 13.73 8.45 14.60
CA LYS A 336 14.11 7.44 13.59
C LYS A 336 14.00 7.96 12.15
N ILE A 337 12.97 8.74 11.84
CA ILE A 337 12.71 9.28 10.48
C ILE A 337 13.64 10.46 10.17
N LEU A 338 13.87 11.35 11.15
CA LEU A 338 14.58 12.60 10.97
C LEU A 338 16.10 12.48 11.24
N GLY A 339 16.54 11.40 11.89
CA GLY A 339 17.91 11.22 12.35
C GLY A 339 18.32 12.15 13.50
N ARG A 340 17.36 12.85 14.12
CA ARG A 340 17.57 13.82 15.21
C ARG A 340 16.34 13.96 16.08
N ASP A 341 16.52 14.45 17.29
CA ASP A 341 15.43 14.78 18.19
C ASP A 341 14.63 15.98 17.64
N PRO A 342 13.29 15.83 17.43
CA PRO A 342 12.45 16.93 17.00
C PRO A 342 12.36 18.09 18.00
N GLN A 343 12.69 17.86 19.28
CA GLN A 343 12.72 18.88 20.32
C GLN A 343 14.04 19.64 20.41
N THR A 344 15.01 19.31 19.57
CA THR A 344 16.29 20.02 19.53
C THR A 344 16.24 21.20 18.55
N CYS A 345 16.65 22.36 19.04
CA CYS A 345 16.78 23.58 18.23
C CYS A 345 17.80 23.38 17.10
N ARG A 346 17.41 23.80 15.90
CA ARG A 346 18.29 23.64 14.72
C ARG A 346 19.45 24.65 14.70
N SER A 347 19.23 25.79 15.32
CA SER A 347 20.18 26.92 15.30
C SER A 347 21.25 26.80 16.39
N CYS A 348 20.90 26.40 17.61
CA CYS A 348 21.85 26.39 18.74
C CYS A 348 22.01 25.03 19.44
N GLY A 349 21.31 23.97 19.00
CA GLY A 349 21.40 22.64 19.59
C GLY A 349 20.70 22.48 20.96
N TYR A 350 20.06 23.49 21.50
CA TYR A 350 19.35 23.41 22.77
C TYR A 350 18.18 22.42 22.70
N THR A 351 18.03 21.56 23.69
CA THR A 351 16.93 20.59 23.80
C THR A 351 15.88 21.10 24.76
N GLY A 352 14.61 21.07 24.37
CA GLY A 352 13.50 21.57 25.19
C GLY A 352 12.84 22.82 24.60
N LEU A 353 12.43 22.73 23.32
CA LEU A 353 11.68 23.78 22.64
C LEU A 353 10.31 23.97 23.31
N LEU A 354 9.90 25.22 23.52
CA LEU A 354 8.58 25.58 24.00
C LEU A 354 7.59 25.53 22.85
N ARG A 355 6.51 24.72 23.00
CA ARG A 355 5.52 24.52 21.94
C ARG A 355 4.20 25.18 22.27
N THR A 356 3.74 26.05 21.39
CA THR A 356 2.41 26.67 21.41
C THR A 356 1.55 26.18 20.25
N GLY A 357 0.30 25.81 20.52
CA GLY A 357 -0.65 25.40 19.48
C GLY A 357 -1.11 26.61 18.65
N LEU A 358 -1.27 26.38 17.35
CA LEU A 358 -1.85 27.33 16.41
C LEU A 358 -3.20 26.80 15.94
N SER A 359 -4.27 27.51 16.21
CA SER A 359 -5.61 27.19 15.71
C SER A 359 -5.71 27.44 14.21
N PRO A 360 -6.58 26.70 13.49
CA PRO A 360 -6.95 27.09 12.14
C PRO A 360 -7.48 28.51 12.11
N PRO A 361 -7.33 29.26 10.99
CA PRO A 361 -8.01 30.53 10.81
C PRO A 361 -9.53 30.32 10.97
N ALA A 362 -10.22 31.35 11.51
CA ALA A 362 -11.67 31.36 11.50
C ALA A 362 -12.19 31.24 10.06
N ALA A 363 -13.23 30.42 9.87
CA ALA A 363 -13.83 30.18 8.56
C ALA A 363 -14.59 31.39 8.02
#